data_4fb51f40ed4525fbee8020ee47af2144
#
_entry.id   4fb51f40ed4525fbee8020ee47af2144
#
_cell.length_a   1.000
_cell.length_b   1.000
_cell.length_c   1.000
_cell.angle_alpha   90.00
_cell.angle_beta   90.00
_cell.angle_gamma   90.00
#
_symmetry.space_group_name_H-M   'P 1'
#
loop_
_entity.id
_entity.type
_entity.pdbx_description
1 polymer ?
#
loop_
_entity_poly.entity_id
_entity_poly.type
_entity_poly.pdbx_seq_one_letter_code
_entity_poly.pdbx_strand_id
1 'polypeptide(L)'
;MPYRTVVLCTGDMGFSSAKTYDIEVWLPGQNGYKEISSCSNFEAFQARRAGIRYRTGKKSEFVHTLNGSGLAVGRTWVAIVENYQQKDGSVVVPEALRPYLNVEVIRAKT
;
A
#
# COMPACT_ATOMS: atom_id res chain seq x y z
N MET A 1 12.70 -0.56 -7.81
CA MET A 1 11.44 -1.26 -8.16
C MET A 1 10.46 -0.24 -8.72
N PRO A 2 9.90 -0.44 -9.93
CA PRO A 2 8.93 0.48 -10.51
C PRO A 2 7.62 0.47 -9.71
N TYR A 3 7.05 1.64 -9.49
CA TYR A 3 5.75 1.82 -8.84
C TYR A 3 4.99 2.99 -9.46
N ARG A 4 3.69 3.04 -9.21
CA ARG A 4 2.86 4.19 -9.55
C ARG A 4 1.82 4.43 -8.47
N THR A 5 1.32 5.66 -8.39
CA THR A 5 0.15 6.02 -7.58
C THR A 5 -1.01 6.30 -8.51
N VAL A 6 -2.15 5.70 -8.22
CA VAL A 6 -3.38 5.89 -8.99
C VAL A 6 -4.50 6.42 -8.11
N VAL A 7 -5.39 7.21 -8.70
CA VAL A 7 -6.66 7.58 -8.07
C VAL A 7 -7.70 6.64 -8.61
N LEU A 8 -8.42 5.94 -7.74
CA LEU A 8 -9.46 5.03 -8.17
C LEU A 8 -10.64 5.78 -8.80
N CYS A 9 -11.16 5.23 -9.89
CA CYS A 9 -12.42 5.66 -10.46
C CYS A 9 -13.60 5.13 -9.65
N THR A 10 -14.77 5.68 -9.86
CA THR A 10 -15.98 5.32 -9.10
C THR A 10 -16.37 3.84 -9.24
N GLY A 11 -15.96 3.17 -10.32
CA GLY A 11 -16.23 1.74 -10.52
C GLY A 11 -15.39 0.81 -9.62
N ASP A 12 -14.21 1.27 -9.20
CA ASP A 12 -13.29 0.48 -8.36
C ASP A 12 -13.28 0.96 -6.91
N MET A 13 -13.81 2.16 -6.66
CA MET A 13 -13.85 2.75 -5.33
C MET A 13 -14.96 2.13 -4.48
N GLY A 14 -14.66 1.74 -3.25
CA GLY A 14 -15.64 1.24 -2.29
C GLY A 14 -16.76 2.25 -2.01
N PHE A 15 -18.00 1.79 -1.84
CA PHE A 15 -19.21 2.62 -1.66
C PHE A 15 -19.13 3.63 -0.52
N SER A 16 -18.26 3.41 0.44
CA SER A 16 -18.11 4.23 1.64
C SER A 16 -17.04 5.31 1.52
N SER A 17 -16.18 5.25 0.51
CA SER A 17 -15.08 6.19 0.34
C SER A 17 -15.44 7.34 -0.60
N ALA A 18 -14.96 8.54 -0.26
CA ALA A 18 -15.10 9.74 -1.09
C ALA A 18 -13.94 9.88 -2.09
N LYS A 19 -12.77 9.33 -1.75
CA LYS A 19 -11.58 9.32 -2.60
C LYS A 19 -10.62 8.23 -2.12
N THR A 20 -10.02 7.52 -3.08
CA THR A 20 -9.04 6.47 -2.79
C THR A 20 -7.81 6.64 -3.70
N TYR A 21 -6.65 6.51 -3.09
CA TYR A 21 -5.37 6.39 -3.76
C TYR A 21 -4.81 5.01 -3.53
N ASP A 22 -4.36 4.35 -4.60
CA ASP A 22 -3.62 3.11 -4.53
C ASP A 22 -2.16 3.33 -4.90
N ILE A 23 -1.29 2.59 -4.24
CA ILE A 23 0.11 2.42 -4.65
C ILE A 23 0.22 1.06 -5.28
N GLU A 24 0.66 1.02 -6.52
CA GLU A 24 0.86 -0.19 -7.29
C GLU A 24 2.32 -0.38 -7.65
N VAL A 25 2.78 -1.62 -7.63
CA VAL A 25 4.13 -2.02 -8.04
C VAL A 25 4.10 -2.90 -9.26
N TRP A 26 5.15 -2.82 -10.06
CA TRP A 26 5.33 -3.65 -11.23
C TRP A 26 5.70 -5.07 -10.83
N LEU A 27 4.96 -6.05 -11.35
CA LEU A 27 5.26 -7.46 -11.23
C LEU A 27 5.64 -8.03 -12.61
N PRO A 28 6.94 -8.29 -12.87
CA PRO A 28 7.41 -8.83 -14.13
C PRO A 28 6.72 -10.14 -14.54
N GLY A 29 6.53 -11.07 -13.60
CA GLY A 29 5.89 -12.35 -13.86
C GLY A 29 4.41 -12.25 -14.28
N GLN A 30 3.74 -11.16 -13.95
CA GLN A 30 2.36 -10.88 -14.36
C GLN A 30 2.27 -9.84 -15.49
N ASN A 31 3.39 -9.28 -15.90
CA ASN A 31 3.50 -8.19 -16.87
C ASN A 31 2.49 -7.05 -16.56
N GLY A 32 2.43 -6.61 -15.31
CA GLY A 32 1.46 -5.60 -14.90
C GLY A 32 1.71 -5.00 -13.53
N TYR A 33 1.05 -3.87 -13.30
CA TYR A 33 1.02 -3.23 -11.99
C TYR A 33 -0.01 -3.89 -11.09
N LYS A 34 0.32 -4.04 -9.80
CA LYS A 34 -0.56 -4.60 -8.78
C LYS A 34 -0.50 -3.77 -7.51
N GLU A 35 -1.66 -3.53 -6.93
CA GLU A 35 -1.82 -2.79 -5.69
C GLU A 35 -1.05 -3.43 -4.54
N ILE A 36 -0.33 -2.61 -3.78
CA ILE A 36 0.31 -2.99 -2.51
C ILE A 36 -0.18 -2.17 -1.33
N SER A 37 -0.82 -1.04 -1.57
CA SER A 37 -1.38 -0.18 -0.54
C SER A 37 -2.57 0.59 -1.11
N SER A 38 -3.65 0.69 -0.34
CA SER A 38 -4.83 1.48 -0.65
C SER A 38 -5.11 2.44 0.49
N CYS A 39 -5.31 3.72 0.18
CA CYS A 39 -5.55 4.79 1.14
C CYS A 39 -6.80 5.57 0.77
N SER A 40 -7.80 5.55 1.65
CA SER A 40 -9.10 6.15 1.40
C SER A 40 -9.45 7.25 2.38
N ASN A 41 -10.12 8.28 1.89
CA ASN A 41 -10.83 9.27 2.69
C ASN A 41 -12.31 8.90 2.72
N PHE A 42 -12.86 8.72 3.91
CA PHE A 42 -14.27 8.37 4.13
C PHE A 42 -15.12 9.55 4.57
N GLU A 43 -14.52 10.73 4.70
CA GLU A 43 -15.20 11.89 5.29
C GLU A 43 -15.92 11.49 6.57
N ALA A 44 -17.19 11.86 6.74
CA ALA A 44 -17.97 11.54 7.93
C ALA A 44 -18.69 10.19 7.88
N PHE A 45 -18.52 9.39 6.81
CA PHE A 45 -19.29 8.16 6.63
C PHE A 45 -19.10 7.15 7.77
N GLN A 46 -17.87 6.83 8.13
CA GLN A 46 -17.55 5.89 9.21
C GLN A 46 -17.87 6.51 10.58
N ALA A 47 -17.57 7.78 10.77
CA ALA A 47 -17.81 8.49 12.02
C ALA A 47 -19.31 8.56 12.39
N ARG A 48 -20.19 8.71 11.41
CA ARG A 48 -21.66 8.66 11.64
C ARG A 48 -22.10 7.32 12.20
N ARG A 49 -21.56 6.21 11.70
CA ARG A 49 -21.89 4.85 12.13
C ARG A 49 -21.30 4.50 13.48
N ALA A 50 -20.09 4.97 13.74
CA ALA A 50 -19.40 4.74 15.01
C ALA A 50 -19.79 5.76 16.11
N GLY A 51 -20.54 6.79 15.77
CA GLY A 51 -20.93 7.85 16.72
C GLY A 51 -19.76 8.75 17.14
N ILE A 52 -18.67 8.81 16.34
CA ILE A 52 -17.46 9.57 16.68
C ILE A 52 -17.63 11.03 16.30
N ARG A 53 -17.58 11.89 17.32
CA ARG A 53 -17.79 13.33 17.16
C ARG A 53 -16.70 14.12 17.87
N TYR A 54 -16.49 15.34 17.42
CA TYR A 54 -15.67 16.31 18.12
C TYR A 54 -16.50 17.57 18.45
N ARG A 55 -16.07 18.35 19.43
CA ARG A 55 -16.69 19.60 19.80
C ARG A 55 -15.78 20.79 19.51
N THR A 56 -16.35 21.81 18.87
CA THR A 56 -15.73 23.12 18.72
C THR A 56 -16.67 24.15 19.33
N GLY A 57 -16.38 24.56 20.56
CA GLY A 57 -17.27 25.43 21.34
C GLY A 57 -18.63 24.74 21.62
N LYS A 58 -19.72 25.32 21.13
CA LYS A 58 -21.10 24.77 21.30
C LYS A 58 -21.49 23.80 20.17
N LYS A 59 -20.71 23.68 19.10
CA LYS A 59 -21.04 22.81 17.96
C LYS A 59 -20.45 21.42 18.17
N SER A 60 -21.20 20.40 17.77
CA SER A 60 -20.76 19.00 17.74
C SER A 60 -20.88 18.48 16.32
N GLU A 61 -19.76 18.06 15.74
CA GLU A 61 -19.65 17.60 14.34
C GLU A 61 -19.05 16.21 14.29
N PHE A 62 -19.35 15.45 13.22
CA PHE A 62 -18.70 14.18 12.99
C PHE A 62 -17.26 14.39 12.51
N VAL A 63 -16.33 13.57 13.02
CA VAL A 63 -14.96 13.57 12.50
C VAL A 63 -14.93 13.00 11.08
N HIS A 64 -13.89 13.35 10.32
CA HIS A 64 -13.56 12.65 9.10
C HIS A 64 -12.53 11.56 9.41
N THR A 65 -12.61 10.44 8.68
CA THR A 65 -11.71 9.32 8.87
C THR A 65 -10.92 9.02 7.61
N LEU A 66 -9.69 8.61 7.82
CA LEU A 66 -8.81 8.08 6.78
C LEU A 66 -8.54 6.61 7.10
N ASN A 67 -8.35 5.83 6.05
CA ASN A 67 -8.01 4.43 6.15
C ASN A 67 -6.86 4.15 5.18
N GLY A 68 -5.81 3.49 5.64
CA GLY A 68 -4.67 3.20 4.79
C GLY A 68 -3.97 1.93 5.22
N SER A 69 -3.73 1.03 4.28
CA SER A 69 -2.86 -0.11 4.52
C SER A 69 -1.39 0.34 4.54
N GLY A 70 -0.61 -0.13 5.51
CA GLY A 70 0.83 0.07 5.52
C GLY A 70 1.44 -0.46 4.24
N LEU A 71 1.24 -1.75 3.97
CA LEU A 71 1.34 -2.38 2.65
C LEU A 71 0.90 -3.85 2.69
N ALA A 72 0.61 -4.42 1.51
CA ALA A 72 0.40 -5.85 1.32
C ALA A 72 1.77 -6.56 1.33
N VAL A 73 2.20 -7.04 2.50
CA VAL A 73 3.56 -7.61 2.73
C VAL A 73 3.88 -8.71 1.73
N GLY A 74 2.99 -9.69 1.56
CA GLY A 74 3.22 -10.82 0.64
C GLY A 74 3.42 -10.38 -0.80
N ARG A 75 2.58 -9.49 -1.31
CA ARG A 75 2.69 -8.97 -2.69
C ARG A 75 3.94 -8.12 -2.87
N THR A 76 4.28 -7.30 -1.89
CA THR A 76 5.52 -6.51 -1.90
C THR A 76 6.75 -7.40 -1.91
N TRP A 77 6.74 -8.49 -1.14
CA TRP A 77 7.80 -9.50 -1.17
C TRP A 77 7.97 -10.13 -2.55
N VAL A 78 6.86 -10.56 -3.17
CA VAL A 78 6.88 -11.08 -4.55
C VAL A 78 7.49 -10.04 -5.50
N ALA A 79 7.06 -8.79 -5.40
CA ALA A 79 7.57 -7.72 -6.25
C ALA A 79 9.08 -7.50 -6.07
N ILE A 80 9.59 -7.55 -4.83
CA ILE A 80 11.02 -7.44 -4.56
C ILE A 80 11.77 -8.61 -5.22
N VAL A 81 11.33 -9.84 -4.97
CA VAL A 81 12.00 -11.02 -5.52
C VAL A 81 12.02 -10.97 -7.04
N GLU A 82 10.88 -10.75 -7.69
CA GLU A 82 10.80 -10.73 -9.16
C GLU A 82 11.61 -9.60 -9.80
N ASN A 83 11.68 -8.42 -9.19
CA ASN A 83 12.40 -7.28 -9.75
C ASN A 83 13.92 -7.33 -9.49
N TYR A 84 14.36 -8.01 -8.45
CA TYR A 84 15.77 -8.02 -8.02
C TYR A 84 16.46 -9.38 -8.13
N GLN A 85 15.75 -10.41 -8.61
CA GLN A 85 16.34 -11.71 -8.88
C GLN A 85 17.37 -11.63 -10.02
N GLN A 86 18.47 -12.31 -9.85
CA GLN A 86 19.56 -12.39 -10.82
C GLN A 86 19.51 -13.71 -11.60
N LYS A 87 20.28 -13.79 -12.68
CA LYS A 87 20.35 -14.99 -13.54
C LYS A 87 20.82 -16.25 -12.80
N ASP A 88 21.60 -16.09 -11.74
CA ASP A 88 22.09 -17.18 -10.89
C ASP A 88 21.08 -17.59 -9.79
N GLY A 89 19.88 -17.00 -9.80
CA GLY A 89 18.85 -17.25 -8.80
C GLY A 89 19.02 -16.47 -7.50
N SER A 90 20.11 -15.73 -7.33
CA SER A 90 20.27 -14.84 -6.18
C SER A 90 19.32 -13.63 -6.25
N VAL A 91 19.05 -12.99 -5.11
CA VAL A 91 18.23 -11.79 -5.05
C VAL A 91 19.05 -10.65 -4.43
N VAL A 92 19.22 -9.57 -5.17
CA VAL A 92 19.86 -8.35 -4.66
C VAL A 92 18.91 -7.66 -3.71
N VAL A 93 19.34 -7.40 -2.47
CA VAL A 93 18.53 -6.71 -1.48
C VAL A 93 18.48 -5.22 -1.82
N PRO A 94 17.27 -4.62 -1.98
CA PRO A 94 17.13 -3.20 -2.17
C PRO A 94 17.88 -2.41 -1.08
N GLU A 95 18.54 -1.33 -1.46
CA GLU A 95 19.37 -0.54 -0.54
C GLU A 95 18.62 -0.13 0.73
N ALA A 96 17.36 0.30 0.58
CA ALA A 96 16.49 0.68 1.70
C ALA A 96 16.23 -0.45 2.72
N LEU A 97 16.41 -1.71 2.35
CA LEU A 97 16.19 -2.86 3.24
C LEU A 97 17.48 -3.42 3.85
N ARG A 98 18.65 -3.04 3.32
CA ARG A 98 19.95 -3.54 3.81
C ARG A 98 20.20 -3.26 5.29
N PRO A 99 19.85 -2.08 5.84
CA PRO A 99 20.02 -1.81 7.27
C PRO A 99 19.22 -2.75 8.20
N TYR A 100 18.14 -3.33 7.70
CA TYR A 100 17.28 -4.24 8.48
C TYR A 100 17.70 -5.71 8.36
N LEU A 101 18.32 -6.10 7.24
CA LEU A 101 18.68 -7.46 6.94
C LEU A 101 20.17 -7.76 7.15
N ASN A 102 21.01 -6.70 7.14
CA ASN A 102 22.48 -6.79 7.20
C ASN A 102 23.11 -7.71 6.12
N VAL A 103 22.43 -7.83 4.97
CA VAL A 103 22.90 -8.56 3.80
C VAL A 103 22.59 -7.76 2.54
N GLU A 104 23.47 -7.86 1.56
CA GLU A 104 23.30 -7.21 0.25
C GLU A 104 22.69 -8.15 -0.80
N VAL A 105 22.93 -9.44 -0.67
CA VAL A 105 22.46 -10.44 -1.63
C VAL A 105 22.03 -11.70 -0.89
N ILE A 106 20.83 -12.17 -1.17
CA ILE A 106 20.31 -13.44 -0.70
C ILE A 106 20.70 -14.52 -1.71
N ARG A 107 21.33 -15.59 -1.24
CA ARG A 107 21.78 -16.73 -2.08
C ARG A 107 21.32 -18.05 -1.48
N ALA A 108 21.13 -19.06 -2.32
CA ALA A 108 20.96 -20.42 -1.83
C ALA A 108 22.20 -20.85 -1.02
N LYS A 109 21.98 -21.58 0.06
CA LYS A 109 23.10 -22.27 0.74
C LYS A 109 23.51 -23.43 -0.15
N THR A 110 24.76 -23.44 -0.57
CA THR A 110 25.43 -24.59 -1.15
C THR A 110 25.70 -25.63 -0.08
#